data_0ed395177ef8d51665ce2fcfa75aa1e7
#
_entry.id   0ed395177ef8d51665ce2fcfa75aa1e7
#
_cell.length_a   1.000
_cell.length_b   1.000
_cell.length_c   1.000
_cell.angle_alpha   90.00
_cell.angle_beta   90.00
_cell.angle_gamma   90.00
#
_symmetry.space_group_name_H-M   'P 1'
#
loop_
_entity.id
_entity.type
_entity.pdbx_description
1 polymer ?
#
loop_
_entity_poly.entity_id
_entity_poly.type
_entity_poly.pdbx_seq_one_letter_code
_entity_poly.pdbx_strand_id
1 'polypeptide(L)'
;ELRVSLSELSQWNEAIHNVELSKDTLLVIKYIRNEISEKNEELGLYVSDRRWQKAAILLKASAFFNERNYTNLTDTILLKHCLWTSPENRVCTEEIVMDAIESCGIAGDINLAAIDNSKDSLEKEITKELFYKEDVYDVISLGNEV
;
A
#
# COMPACT_ATOMS: atom_id res chain seq x y z
N GLU A 1 -22.01 -22.37 -29.16
CA GLU A 1 -22.00 -22.19 -27.72
C GLU A 1 -20.58 -22.43 -27.23
N LEU A 2 -19.91 -21.40 -26.73
CA LEU A 2 -18.56 -21.51 -26.17
C LEU A 2 -18.67 -22.26 -24.84
N ARG A 3 -18.03 -23.43 -24.75
CA ARG A 3 -17.97 -24.22 -23.52
C ARG A 3 -16.51 -24.33 -23.08
N VAL A 4 -16.25 -23.96 -21.83
CA VAL A 4 -14.96 -24.14 -21.19
C VAL A 4 -14.93 -25.51 -20.52
N SER A 5 -13.92 -26.31 -20.78
CA SER A 5 -13.73 -27.61 -20.15
C SER A 5 -13.08 -27.48 -18.77
N LEU A 6 -13.27 -28.48 -17.90
CA LEU A 6 -12.62 -28.50 -16.59
C LEU A 6 -11.08 -28.53 -16.69
N SER A 7 -10.56 -29.14 -17.73
CA SER A 7 -9.11 -29.19 -17.99
C SER A 7 -8.56 -27.82 -18.34
N GLU A 8 -9.29 -27.04 -19.17
CA GLU A 8 -8.91 -25.65 -19.51
C GLU A 8 -8.95 -24.75 -18.28
N LEU A 9 -9.96 -24.85 -17.44
CA LEU A 9 -10.02 -24.11 -16.17
C LEU A 9 -8.84 -24.43 -15.24
N SER A 10 -8.42 -25.70 -15.19
CA SER A 10 -7.25 -26.09 -14.39
C SER A 10 -5.95 -25.48 -14.94
N GLN A 11 -5.78 -25.49 -16.25
CA GLN A 11 -4.62 -24.89 -16.92
C GLN A 11 -4.60 -23.36 -16.73
N TRP A 12 -5.75 -22.70 -16.84
CA TRP A 12 -5.86 -21.26 -16.59
C TRP A 12 -5.52 -20.91 -15.15
N ASN A 13 -5.98 -21.69 -14.18
CA ASN A 13 -5.66 -21.48 -12.77
C ASN A 13 -4.13 -21.55 -12.54
N GLU A 14 -3.47 -22.52 -13.11
CA GLU A 14 -2.01 -22.65 -13.02
C GLU A 14 -1.30 -21.46 -13.68
N ALA A 15 -1.73 -21.09 -14.88
CA ALA A 15 -1.19 -19.96 -15.62
C ALA A 15 -1.39 -18.62 -14.86
N ILE A 16 -2.57 -18.40 -14.27
CA ILE A 16 -2.85 -17.23 -13.45
C ILE A 16 -1.93 -17.16 -12.22
N HIS A 17 -1.66 -18.29 -11.56
CA HIS A 17 -0.75 -18.31 -10.43
C HIS A 17 0.69 -17.92 -10.81
N ASN A 18 1.11 -18.21 -12.02
CA ASN A 18 2.44 -17.90 -12.55
C ASN A 18 2.59 -16.42 -12.97
N VAL A 19 1.49 -15.66 -13.10
CA VAL A 19 1.57 -14.21 -13.35
C VAL A 19 2.26 -13.51 -12.18
N GLU A 20 3.18 -12.61 -12.46
CA GLU A 20 3.90 -11.84 -11.45
C GLU A 20 3.14 -10.58 -11.04
N LEU A 21 3.19 -10.23 -9.75
CA LEU A 21 2.75 -8.93 -9.27
C LEU A 21 3.86 -7.91 -9.51
N SER A 22 3.59 -6.88 -10.31
CA SER A 22 4.56 -5.81 -10.55
C SER A 22 4.86 -5.00 -9.27
N LYS A 23 5.99 -4.32 -9.26
CA LYS A 23 6.36 -3.43 -8.15
C LYS A 23 5.30 -2.34 -7.93
N ASP A 24 4.78 -1.76 -9.00
CA ASP A 24 3.77 -0.70 -8.95
C ASP A 24 2.46 -1.23 -8.36
N THR A 25 2.03 -2.43 -8.77
CA THR A 25 0.86 -3.10 -8.17
C THR A 25 1.05 -3.33 -6.67
N LEU A 26 2.23 -3.79 -6.24
CA LEU A 26 2.55 -4.02 -4.84
C LEU A 26 2.54 -2.71 -4.03
N LEU A 27 2.99 -1.61 -4.62
CA LEU A 27 2.95 -0.28 -4.00
C LEU A 27 1.52 0.21 -3.78
N VAL A 28 0.67 0.10 -4.80
CA VAL A 28 -0.76 0.43 -4.66
C VAL A 28 -1.41 -0.40 -3.56
N ILE A 29 -1.17 -1.71 -3.54
CA ILE A 29 -1.70 -2.60 -2.49
C ILE A 29 -1.22 -2.15 -1.10
N LYS A 30 0.07 -1.83 -0.95
CA LYS A 30 0.64 -1.36 0.31
C LYS A 30 0.01 -0.04 0.75
N TYR A 31 -0.14 0.92 -0.16
CA TYR A 31 -0.79 2.20 0.10
C TYR A 31 -2.22 2.01 0.60
N ILE A 32 -3.05 1.28 -0.15
CA ILE A 32 -4.44 1.01 0.22
C ILE A 32 -4.52 0.31 1.59
N ARG A 33 -3.62 -0.63 1.85
CA ARG A 33 -3.58 -1.37 3.11
C ARG A 33 -3.29 -0.47 4.31
N ASN A 34 -2.38 0.48 4.16
CA ASN A 34 -2.07 1.47 5.18
C ASN A 34 -3.26 2.41 5.41
N GLU A 35 -3.84 2.98 4.36
CA GLU A 35 -5.02 3.86 4.46
C GLU A 35 -6.20 3.18 5.15
N ILE A 36 -6.51 1.93 4.78
CA ILE A 36 -7.57 1.15 5.43
C ILE A 36 -7.24 0.90 6.90
N SER A 37 -5.98 0.62 7.23
CA SER A 37 -5.55 0.37 8.61
C SER A 37 -5.66 1.63 9.48
N GLU A 38 -5.26 2.79 8.95
CA GLU A 38 -5.33 4.07 9.66
C GLU A 38 -6.76 4.53 9.89
N LYS A 39 -7.64 4.30 8.92
CA LYS A 39 -9.04 4.71 8.97
C LYS A 39 -9.99 3.61 9.49
N ASN A 40 -9.46 2.48 9.95
CA ASN A 40 -10.27 1.31 10.34
C ASN A 40 -11.31 1.64 11.45
N GLU A 41 -10.91 2.39 12.48
CA GLU A 41 -11.80 2.77 13.58
C GLU A 41 -12.94 3.70 13.11
N GLU A 42 -12.64 4.59 12.17
CA GLU A 42 -13.56 5.58 11.65
C GLU A 42 -14.52 5.00 10.61
N LEU A 43 -14.01 4.14 9.72
CA LEU A 43 -14.77 3.60 8.59
C LEU A 43 -15.41 2.23 8.89
N GLY A 44 -15.04 1.56 9.97
CA GLY A 44 -15.44 0.19 10.25
C GLY A 44 -15.03 -0.78 9.12
N LEU A 45 -13.98 -0.46 8.39
CA LEU A 45 -13.52 -1.19 7.23
C LEU A 45 -12.35 -2.11 7.59
N TYR A 46 -12.62 -3.41 7.70
CA TYR A 46 -11.60 -4.42 7.91
C TYR A 46 -11.51 -5.39 6.74
N VAL A 47 -10.32 -5.53 6.18
CA VAL A 47 -10.03 -6.47 5.08
C VAL A 47 -9.10 -7.57 5.57
N SER A 48 -9.62 -8.81 5.63
CA SER A 48 -8.85 -9.96 6.06
C SER A 48 -7.73 -10.33 5.07
N ASP A 49 -6.65 -10.96 5.56
CA ASP A 49 -5.55 -11.44 4.70
C ASP A 49 -6.02 -12.42 3.62
N ARG A 50 -7.00 -13.26 3.92
CA ARG A 50 -7.62 -14.14 2.93
C ARG A 50 -8.27 -13.36 1.79
N ARG A 51 -8.89 -12.21 2.08
CA ARG A 51 -9.50 -11.34 1.05
C ARG A 51 -8.42 -10.69 0.21
N TRP A 52 -7.32 -10.23 0.82
CA TRP A 52 -6.16 -9.71 0.11
C TRP A 52 -5.54 -10.73 -0.85
N GLN A 53 -5.39 -11.98 -0.41
CA GLN A 53 -4.90 -13.06 -1.27
C GLN A 53 -5.81 -13.29 -2.48
N LYS A 54 -7.13 -13.31 -2.27
CA LYS A 54 -8.09 -13.45 -3.38
C LYS A 54 -8.09 -12.25 -4.31
N ALA A 55 -7.97 -11.05 -3.77
CA ALA A 55 -7.81 -9.83 -4.57
C ALA A 55 -6.55 -9.90 -5.44
N ALA A 56 -5.41 -10.32 -4.90
CA ALA A 56 -4.19 -10.50 -5.66
C ALA A 56 -4.35 -11.52 -6.82
N ILE A 57 -5.07 -12.63 -6.58
CA ILE A 57 -5.38 -13.61 -7.65
C ILE A 57 -6.27 -12.98 -8.73
N LEU A 58 -7.23 -12.12 -8.35
CA LEU A 58 -8.06 -11.40 -9.30
C LEU A 58 -7.24 -10.46 -10.19
N LEU A 59 -6.26 -9.73 -9.62
CA LEU A 59 -5.36 -8.89 -10.40
C LEU A 59 -4.52 -9.70 -11.37
N LYS A 60 -4.00 -10.85 -10.95
CA LYS A 60 -3.27 -11.78 -11.81
C LYS A 60 -4.15 -12.33 -12.93
N ALA A 61 -5.41 -12.68 -12.63
CA ALA A 61 -6.35 -13.13 -13.63
C ALA A 61 -6.64 -12.02 -14.67
N SER A 62 -6.80 -10.77 -14.23
CA SER A 62 -6.94 -9.63 -15.15
C SER A 62 -5.75 -9.53 -16.11
N ALA A 63 -4.53 -9.59 -15.58
CA ALA A 63 -3.33 -9.56 -16.41
C ALA A 63 -3.27 -10.75 -17.38
N PHE A 64 -3.59 -11.96 -16.93
CA PHE A 64 -3.61 -13.17 -17.74
C PHE A 64 -4.59 -13.07 -18.92
N PHE A 65 -5.85 -12.65 -18.66
CA PHE A 65 -6.85 -12.49 -19.71
C PHE A 65 -6.55 -11.32 -20.68
N ASN A 66 -5.66 -10.41 -20.29
CA ASN A 66 -5.12 -9.37 -21.16
C ASN A 66 -3.75 -9.78 -21.76
N GLU A 67 -3.44 -11.08 -21.80
CA GLU A 67 -2.23 -11.66 -22.41
C GLU A 67 -0.92 -11.10 -21.83
N ARG A 68 -0.91 -10.78 -20.53
CA ARG A 68 0.26 -10.25 -19.81
C ARG A 68 0.74 -11.24 -18.75
N ASN A 69 2.05 -11.34 -18.62
CA ASN A 69 2.71 -12.17 -17.61
C ASN A 69 2.94 -11.44 -16.27
N TYR A 70 2.58 -10.16 -16.20
CA TYR A 70 2.68 -9.32 -15.01
C TYR A 70 1.49 -8.37 -14.91
N THR A 71 1.15 -8.01 -13.68
CA THR A 71 0.10 -7.03 -13.42
C THR A 71 0.61 -5.61 -13.66
N ASN A 72 -0.31 -4.67 -13.90
CA ASN A 72 -0.03 -3.25 -14.00
C ASN A 72 -1.01 -2.41 -13.15
N LEU A 73 -0.85 -1.09 -13.16
CA LEU A 73 -1.70 -0.17 -12.39
C LEU A 73 -3.19 -0.27 -12.78
N THR A 74 -3.50 -0.54 -14.04
CA THR A 74 -4.90 -0.63 -14.47
C THR A 74 -5.64 -1.83 -13.87
N ASP A 75 -4.92 -2.92 -13.57
CA ASP A 75 -5.52 -4.07 -12.91
C ASP A 75 -5.95 -3.72 -11.48
N THR A 76 -5.25 -2.81 -10.80
CA THR A 76 -5.54 -2.43 -9.41
C THR A 76 -6.88 -1.73 -9.24
N ILE A 77 -7.49 -1.20 -10.31
CA ILE A 77 -8.84 -0.64 -10.30
C ILE A 77 -9.87 -1.67 -9.80
N LEU A 78 -9.64 -2.95 -10.04
CA LEU A 78 -10.53 -4.02 -9.60
C LEU A 78 -10.63 -4.12 -8.07
N LEU A 79 -9.64 -3.59 -7.34
CA LEU A 79 -9.64 -3.61 -5.87
C LEU A 79 -10.83 -2.86 -5.27
N LYS A 80 -11.32 -1.80 -5.92
CA LYS A 80 -12.51 -1.05 -5.48
C LYS A 80 -13.77 -1.92 -5.38
N HIS A 81 -13.84 -3.02 -6.13
CA HIS A 81 -14.98 -3.93 -6.15
C HIS A 81 -14.86 -5.07 -5.14
N CYS A 82 -13.67 -5.35 -4.61
CA CYS A 82 -13.45 -6.50 -3.75
C CYS A 82 -13.00 -6.19 -2.32
N LEU A 83 -12.68 -4.94 -1.99
CA LEU A 83 -12.19 -4.57 -0.66
C LEU A 83 -13.27 -4.04 0.29
N TRP A 84 -14.36 -3.47 -0.21
CA TRP A 84 -15.47 -3.03 0.65
C TRP A 84 -16.14 -4.21 1.37
N THR A 85 -16.66 -3.99 2.56
CA THR A 85 -17.27 -5.03 3.43
C THR A 85 -18.76 -4.78 3.67
N SER A 86 -19.20 -3.55 3.57
CA SER A 86 -20.59 -3.15 3.69
C SER A 86 -20.93 -2.10 2.63
N PRO A 87 -22.22 -1.94 2.25
CA PRO A 87 -22.62 -0.93 1.28
C PRO A 87 -22.19 0.49 1.68
N GLU A 88 -22.16 0.79 2.97
CA GLU A 88 -21.85 2.10 3.53
C GLU A 88 -20.39 2.50 3.27
N ASN A 89 -19.45 1.53 3.32
CA ASN A 89 -18.03 1.80 3.11
C ASN A 89 -17.57 1.61 1.67
N ARG A 90 -18.48 1.32 0.74
CA ARG A 90 -18.17 1.11 -0.68
C ARG A 90 -17.57 2.36 -1.33
N VAL A 91 -18.21 3.51 -1.13
CA VAL A 91 -17.77 4.78 -1.75
C VAL A 91 -16.39 5.16 -1.23
N CYS A 92 -16.19 5.10 0.07
CA CYS A 92 -14.90 5.41 0.68
C CYS A 92 -13.80 4.44 0.23
N THR A 93 -14.12 3.15 0.07
CA THR A 93 -13.17 2.17 -0.48
C THR A 93 -12.78 2.51 -1.92
N GLU A 94 -13.75 2.95 -2.74
CA GLU A 94 -13.48 3.38 -4.12
C GLU A 94 -12.56 4.60 -4.15
N GLU A 95 -12.80 5.60 -3.31
CA GLU A 95 -11.96 6.79 -3.17
C GLU A 95 -10.53 6.42 -2.77
N ILE A 96 -10.35 5.60 -1.73
CA ILE A 96 -9.02 5.14 -1.29
C ILE A 96 -8.27 4.43 -2.43
N VAL A 97 -8.94 3.59 -3.20
CA VAL A 97 -8.31 2.87 -4.33
C VAL A 97 -7.92 3.84 -5.44
N MET A 98 -8.77 4.81 -5.79
CA MET A 98 -8.47 5.78 -6.82
C MET A 98 -7.33 6.72 -6.42
N ASP A 99 -7.32 7.22 -5.19
CA ASP A 99 -6.25 8.04 -4.63
C ASP A 99 -4.90 7.29 -4.63
N ALA A 100 -4.94 6.00 -4.28
CA ALA A 100 -3.74 5.15 -4.33
C ALA A 100 -3.19 5.02 -5.75
N ILE A 101 -4.06 4.83 -6.75
CA ILE A 101 -3.65 4.69 -8.15
C ILE A 101 -3.08 6.02 -8.67
N GLU A 102 -3.72 7.15 -8.36
CA GLU A 102 -3.24 8.47 -8.75
C GLU A 102 -1.88 8.76 -8.11
N SER A 103 -1.76 8.54 -6.81
CA SER A 103 -0.51 8.77 -6.07
C SER A 103 0.64 7.90 -6.57
N CYS A 104 0.38 6.62 -6.87
CA CYS A 104 1.40 5.70 -7.39
C CYS A 104 1.62 5.86 -8.90
N GLY A 105 0.60 6.26 -9.68
CA GLY A 105 0.69 6.47 -11.12
C GLY A 105 1.51 7.69 -11.50
N ILE A 106 1.44 8.76 -10.72
CA ILE A 106 2.28 9.96 -10.87
C ILE A 106 3.71 9.68 -10.40
N ALA A 107 3.86 8.73 -9.46
CA ALA A 107 5.14 8.34 -8.87
C ALA A 107 5.99 7.40 -9.73
N GLY A 108 5.58 7.08 -10.96
CA GLY A 108 6.35 6.19 -11.85
C GLY A 108 7.82 6.59 -12.07
N ASP A 109 8.17 7.86 -11.81
CA ASP A 109 9.54 8.37 -11.77
C ASP A 109 10.05 8.65 -10.33
N ILE A 110 9.23 8.48 -9.29
CA ILE A 110 9.63 8.77 -7.91
C ILE A 110 10.21 7.51 -7.29
N ASN A 111 11.51 7.55 -7.01
CA ASN A 111 12.22 6.50 -6.29
C ASN A 111 11.73 6.46 -4.82
N LEU A 112 10.76 5.58 -4.53
CA LEU A 112 10.17 5.42 -3.20
C LEU A 112 11.20 5.06 -2.13
N ALA A 113 12.27 4.34 -2.49
CA ALA A 113 13.38 4.11 -1.58
C ALA A 113 14.11 5.42 -1.21
N ALA A 114 14.16 6.40 -2.13
CA ALA A 114 14.70 7.72 -1.83
C ALA A 114 13.76 8.52 -0.91
N ILE A 115 12.44 8.36 -1.07
CA ILE A 115 11.45 9.02 -0.18
C ILE A 115 11.46 8.39 1.21
N ASP A 116 11.48 7.07 1.33
CA ASP A 116 11.58 6.37 2.62
C ASP A 116 12.89 6.76 3.34
N ASN A 117 14.02 6.81 2.63
CA ASN A 117 15.28 7.30 3.18
C ASN A 117 15.23 8.78 3.58
N SER A 118 14.54 9.61 2.82
CA SER A 118 14.36 11.03 3.15
C SER A 118 13.44 11.21 4.36
N LYS A 119 12.39 10.39 4.49
CA LYS A 119 11.50 10.36 5.66
C LYS A 119 12.29 9.96 6.91
N ASP A 120 13.05 8.87 6.86
CA ASP A 120 13.87 8.40 7.96
C ASP A 120 14.94 9.42 8.37
N SER A 121 15.52 10.13 7.39
CA SER A 121 16.47 11.22 7.63
C SER A 121 15.79 12.40 8.33
N LEU A 122 14.60 12.79 7.84
CA LEU A 122 13.82 13.88 8.41
C LEU A 122 13.34 13.55 9.84
N GLU A 123 12.88 12.34 10.09
CA GLU A 123 12.52 11.87 11.44
C GLU A 123 13.71 11.92 12.40
N LYS A 124 14.89 11.53 11.95
CA LYS A 124 16.12 11.63 12.75
C LYS A 124 16.52 13.07 13.03
N GLU A 125 16.40 13.97 12.03
CA GLU A 125 16.67 15.41 12.22
C GLU A 125 15.66 16.04 13.18
N ILE A 126 14.35 15.78 13.00
CA ILE A 126 13.30 16.26 13.89
C ILE A 126 13.52 15.74 15.32
N THR A 127 13.83 14.47 15.48
CA THR A 127 14.11 13.88 16.79
C THR A 127 15.34 14.52 17.42
N LYS A 128 16.38 14.78 16.64
CA LYS A 128 17.60 15.43 17.10
C LYS A 128 17.37 16.88 17.52
N GLU A 129 16.56 17.63 16.76
CA GLU A 129 16.30 19.05 17.04
C GLU A 129 15.27 19.28 18.14
N LEU A 130 14.19 18.47 18.18
CA LEU A 130 13.13 18.61 19.18
C LEU A 130 13.44 17.93 20.51
N PHE A 131 14.29 16.91 20.50
CA PHE A 131 14.66 16.14 21.69
C PHE A 131 16.13 16.24 22.02
N TYR A 132 16.82 17.28 21.53
CA TYR A 132 18.16 17.60 21.97
C TYR A 132 18.09 18.01 23.44
N LYS A 133 18.40 17.07 24.32
CA LYS A 133 18.70 17.37 25.72
C LYS A 133 20.11 17.90 25.77
N GLU A 134 20.27 19.19 25.63
CA GLU A 134 21.42 19.86 26.13
C GLU A 134 21.26 19.91 27.63
N ASP A 135 22.06 19.16 28.35
CA ASP A 135 22.25 19.37 29.77
C ASP A 135 23.00 20.69 29.94
N VAL A 136 22.26 21.80 29.91
CA VAL A 136 22.78 23.12 30.27
C VAL A 136 22.89 23.14 31.78
N TYR A 137 23.94 22.56 32.29
CA TYR A 137 24.40 22.84 33.64
C TYR A 137 25.21 24.11 33.57
N ASP A 138 24.53 25.26 33.83
CA ASP A 138 25.24 26.47 34.24
C ASP A 138 25.95 26.16 35.53
N VAL A 139 27.27 26.05 35.44
CA VAL A 139 28.13 25.99 36.63
C VAL A 139 28.08 27.37 37.28
N ILE A 140 27.14 27.54 38.22
CA ILE A 140 27.16 28.72 39.12
C ILE A 140 28.41 28.56 39.99
N SER A 141 29.47 29.25 39.61
CA SER A 141 30.63 29.45 40.49
C SER A 141 30.18 30.30 41.65
N LEU A 142 29.87 29.67 42.75
CA LEU A 142 29.75 30.36 44.04
C LEU A 142 31.11 30.95 44.38
N GLY A 143 31.25 32.28 44.15
CA GLY A 143 32.42 33.01 44.57
C GLY A 143 32.59 32.86 46.09
N ASN A 144 33.73 32.31 46.49
CA ASN A 144 34.18 32.39 47.87
C ASN A 144 34.54 33.86 48.16
N GLU A 145 33.69 34.57 48.87
CA GLU A 145 34.11 35.75 49.61
C GLU A 145 34.69 35.30 50.96
N VAL A 146 35.96 35.63 51.16
CA VAL A 146 36.67 35.62 52.44
C VAL A 146 36.45 36.95 53.11
#